data_6d3728093156ee5a738a6647669c3b8e
#
_entry.id   6d3728093156ee5a738a6647669c3b8e
#
_cell.length_a   1.000
_cell.length_b   1.000
_cell.length_c   1.000
_cell.angle_alpha   90.00
_cell.angle_beta   90.00
_cell.angle_gamma   90.00
#
_symmetry.space_group_name_H-M   'P 1'
#
loop_
_entity.id
_entity.type
_entity.pdbx_description
1 polymer ?
#
loop_
_entity_poly.entity_id
_entity_poly.type
_entity_poly.pdbx_seq_one_letter_code
_entity_poly.pdbx_strand_id
1 'polypeptide(L)'
;SIKWAGNDNPLLINDPRFAPAGVLAPKGKADMAFIMHSLSWLASNGTAAIVCFPGIMYRGGAEQKIRKYLVDNNYIDCIIQLPSNLFFGTSIATCIMVMKKNKTDNKTLFIDATSECVKVTNNNKLTPENIDRIVDVFAKREEVEYFAHLASYEEVSGNDYNLSVSTYVEAKDTREKIDIVKLNAEIKEIVAREQVLR
;
A
#
# COMPACT_ATOMS: atom_id res chain seq x y z
N SER A 1 -4.92 15.67 -1.38
CA SER A 1 -4.84 15.42 -2.83
C SER A 1 -4.79 16.72 -3.61
N ILE A 2 -4.02 16.76 -4.68
CA ILE A 2 -3.88 17.93 -5.55
C ILE A 2 -5.01 17.92 -6.55
N LYS A 3 -5.68 19.08 -6.71
CA LYS A 3 -6.69 19.26 -7.78
C LYS A 3 -5.98 19.19 -9.15
N TRP A 4 -6.59 18.48 -10.08
CA TRP A 4 -6.10 18.38 -11.44
C TRP A 4 -7.13 18.90 -12.46
N ALA A 5 -6.88 20.08 -12.97
CA ALA A 5 -7.72 20.69 -14.01
C ALA A 5 -7.64 19.95 -15.36
N GLY A 6 -6.68 19.06 -15.54
CA GLY A 6 -6.52 18.30 -16.78
C GLY A 6 -7.74 17.45 -17.16
N ASN A 7 -8.54 17.02 -16.19
CA ASN A 7 -9.79 16.30 -16.47
C ASN A 7 -10.85 17.17 -17.19
N ASP A 8 -10.73 18.49 -17.12
CA ASP A 8 -11.61 19.42 -17.82
C ASP A 8 -11.09 19.76 -19.24
N ASN A 9 -9.86 19.32 -19.57
CA ASN A 9 -9.28 19.52 -20.90
C ASN A 9 -9.46 18.25 -21.75
N PRO A 10 -10.41 18.22 -22.70
CA PRO A 10 -10.68 17.03 -23.50
C PRO A 10 -9.49 16.62 -24.40
N LEU A 11 -8.55 17.51 -24.67
CA LEU A 11 -7.36 17.19 -25.45
C LEU A 11 -6.42 16.22 -24.71
N LEU A 12 -6.43 16.23 -23.39
CA LEU A 12 -5.55 15.35 -22.59
C LEU A 12 -5.93 13.87 -22.69
N ILE A 13 -7.16 13.53 -23.09
CA ILE A 13 -7.51 12.13 -23.35
C ILE A 13 -6.73 11.53 -24.52
N ASN A 14 -6.20 12.37 -25.41
CA ASN A 14 -5.38 11.96 -26.56
C ASN A 14 -3.88 12.18 -26.30
N ASP A 15 -3.52 12.74 -25.14
CA ASP A 15 -2.13 12.95 -24.77
C ASP A 15 -1.46 11.58 -24.52
N PRO A 16 -0.31 11.27 -25.16
CA PRO A 16 0.34 9.95 -25.06
C PRO A 16 0.75 9.56 -23.63
N ARG A 17 0.82 10.51 -22.71
CA ARG A 17 1.07 10.24 -21.29
C ARG A 17 -0.14 9.59 -20.61
N PHE A 18 -1.38 9.96 -20.99
CA PHE A 18 -2.61 9.57 -20.30
C PHE A 18 -3.53 8.71 -21.18
N ALA A 19 -3.49 8.87 -22.48
CA ALA A 19 -4.32 8.15 -23.45
C ALA A 19 -4.32 6.62 -23.27
N PRO A 20 -3.19 5.96 -22.97
CA PRO A 20 -3.13 4.51 -22.92
C PRO A 20 -4.07 3.86 -21.90
N ALA A 21 -4.41 4.55 -20.82
CA ALA A 21 -5.37 4.05 -19.81
C ALA A 21 -6.84 4.21 -20.25
N GLY A 22 -7.12 4.95 -21.33
CA GLY A 22 -8.47 5.21 -21.86
C GLY A 22 -9.33 6.09 -20.96
N VAL A 23 -8.81 6.62 -19.88
CA VAL A 23 -9.50 7.47 -18.91
C VAL A 23 -8.50 8.38 -18.22
N LEU A 24 -8.93 9.62 -17.91
CA LEU A 24 -8.13 10.57 -17.15
C LEU A 24 -8.33 10.36 -15.64
N ALA A 25 -7.30 10.70 -14.86
CA ALA A 25 -7.42 10.74 -13.40
C ALA A 25 -8.53 11.75 -12.98
N PRO A 26 -9.21 11.53 -11.84
CA PRO A 26 -10.31 12.39 -11.41
C PRO A 26 -9.85 13.83 -11.16
N LYS A 27 -10.71 14.81 -11.46
CA LYS A 27 -10.46 16.26 -11.30
C LYS A 27 -9.92 16.64 -9.91
N GLY A 28 -10.44 16.02 -8.86
CA GLY A 28 -10.03 16.31 -7.47
C GLY A 28 -8.78 15.56 -6.99
N LYS A 29 -8.18 14.70 -7.82
CA LYS A 29 -7.15 13.72 -7.39
C LYS A 29 -6.15 13.47 -8.51
N ALA A 30 -5.07 14.25 -8.53
CA ALA A 30 -4.05 14.17 -9.58
C ALA A 30 -3.09 12.96 -9.46
N ASP A 31 -3.18 12.20 -8.37
CA ASP A 31 -2.18 11.16 -8.03
C ASP A 31 -1.91 10.21 -9.21
N MET A 32 -2.98 9.65 -9.81
CA MET A 32 -2.84 8.73 -10.95
C MET A 32 -2.35 9.42 -12.23
N ALA A 33 -2.56 10.74 -12.38
CA ALA A 33 -1.99 11.49 -13.50
C ALA A 33 -0.46 11.59 -13.37
N PHE A 34 0.07 11.82 -12.17
CA PHE A 34 1.51 11.81 -11.92
C PHE A 34 2.12 10.42 -12.16
N ILE A 35 1.43 9.34 -11.76
CA ILE A 35 1.88 7.96 -12.01
C ILE A 35 1.96 7.70 -13.52
N MET A 36 0.91 8.02 -14.28
CA MET A 36 0.90 7.85 -15.73
C MET A 36 1.96 8.71 -16.42
N HIS A 37 2.15 9.94 -15.96
CA HIS A 37 3.22 10.81 -16.45
C HIS A 37 4.61 10.21 -16.20
N SER A 38 4.87 9.73 -14.99
CA SER A 38 6.14 9.10 -14.64
C SER A 38 6.40 7.84 -15.47
N LEU A 39 5.37 7.02 -15.68
CA LEU A 39 5.47 5.84 -16.53
C LEU A 39 5.81 6.21 -17.99
N SER A 40 5.23 7.30 -18.52
CA SER A 40 5.49 7.74 -19.89
C SER A 40 6.95 8.13 -20.13
N TRP A 41 7.61 8.66 -19.10
CA TRP A 41 9.02 9.07 -19.16
C TRP A 41 10.01 7.94 -18.86
N LEU A 42 9.50 6.82 -18.36
CA LEU A 42 10.35 5.69 -17.99
C LEU A 42 10.92 5.03 -19.23
N ALA A 43 12.24 4.81 -19.25
CA ALA A 43 12.91 4.05 -20.29
C ALA A 43 12.37 2.60 -20.35
N SER A 44 12.59 1.92 -21.48
CA SER A 44 12.10 0.54 -21.70
C SER A 44 12.60 -0.47 -20.66
N ASN A 45 13.76 -0.23 -20.06
CA ASN A 45 14.36 -1.01 -18.97
C ASN A 45 14.35 -0.29 -17.62
N GLY A 46 13.57 0.81 -17.52
CA GLY A 46 13.57 1.68 -16.36
C GLY A 46 12.73 1.14 -15.19
N THR A 47 13.06 1.64 -14.01
CA THR A 47 12.30 1.43 -12.77
C THR A 47 11.98 2.78 -12.16
N ALA A 48 10.72 2.96 -11.72
CA ALA A 48 10.29 4.13 -10.97
C ALA A 48 9.73 3.70 -9.61
N ALA A 49 10.07 4.44 -8.56
CA ALA A 49 9.49 4.30 -7.24
C ALA A 49 8.84 5.62 -6.82
N ILE A 50 7.56 5.60 -6.51
CA ILE A 50 6.77 6.79 -6.23
C ILE A 50 6.07 6.63 -4.89
N VAL A 51 6.25 7.64 -4.02
CA VAL A 51 5.48 7.72 -2.77
C VAL A 51 4.07 8.17 -3.09
N CYS A 52 3.09 7.40 -2.66
CA CYS A 52 1.70 7.57 -2.99
C CYS A 52 0.81 7.69 -1.75
N PHE A 53 -0.31 8.36 -1.93
CA PHE A 53 -1.42 8.29 -0.98
C PHE A 53 -2.11 6.91 -1.10
N PRO A 54 -2.35 6.20 0.01
CA PRO A 54 -2.83 4.80 -0.04
C PRO A 54 -4.20 4.66 -0.73
N GLY A 55 -5.03 5.68 -0.71
CA GLY A 55 -6.35 5.65 -1.33
C GLY A 55 -6.36 5.32 -2.83
N ILE A 56 -5.29 5.61 -3.57
CA ILE A 56 -5.21 5.28 -4.99
C ILE A 56 -5.12 3.77 -5.24
N MET A 57 -4.77 3.01 -4.23
CA MET A 57 -4.61 1.56 -4.33
C MET A 57 -5.95 0.81 -4.37
N TYR A 58 -7.03 1.38 -3.84
CA TYR A 58 -8.32 0.68 -3.71
C TYR A 58 -9.55 1.44 -4.22
N ARG A 59 -9.47 2.77 -4.46
CA ARG A 59 -10.64 3.51 -4.93
C ARG A 59 -11.10 3.01 -6.30
N GLY A 60 -12.42 3.02 -6.51
CA GLY A 60 -13.06 2.66 -7.77
C GLY A 60 -13.01 3.75 -8.84
N GLY A 61 -13.79 3.57 -9.90
CA GLY A 61 -13.96 4.54 -10.98
C GLY A 61 -12.73 4.67 -11.88
N ALA A 62 -12.34 5.90 -12.19
CA ALA A 62 -11.21 6.17 -13.09
C ALA A 62 -9.88 5.63 -12.52
N GLU A 63 -9.67 5.74 -11.21
CA GLU A 63 -8.46 5.23 -10.57
C GLU A 63 -8.34 3.71 -10.70
N GLN A 64 -9.44 2.96 -10.59
CA GLN A 64 -9.48 1.51 -10.82
C GLN A 64 -9.15 1.15 -12.28
N LYS A 65 -9.69 1.90 -13.24
CA LYS A 65 -9.40 1.67 -14.67
C LYS A 65 -7.91 1.90 -14.97
N ILE A 66 -7.30 2.90 -14.36
CA ILE A 66 -5.86 3.15 -14.51
C ILE A 66 -5.05 2.02 -13.85
N ARG A 67 -5.41 1.55 -12.65
CA ARG A 67 -4.76 0.39 -12.03
C ARG A 67 -4.86 -0.85 -12.92
N LYS A 68 -6.06 -1.11 -13.45
CA LYS A 68 -6.27 -2.21 -14.41
C LYS A 68 -5.31 -2.11 -15.59
N TYR A 69 -5.21 -0.94 -16.22
CA TYR A 69 -4.26 -0.71 -17.31
C TYR A 69 -2.81 -1.01 -16.89
N LEU A 70 -2.39 -0.52 -15.74
CA LEU A 70 -1.02 -0.71 -15.23
C LEU A 70 -0.70 -2.19 -14.96
N VAL A 71 -1.63 -2.92 -14.37
CA VAL A 71 -1.47 -4.35 -14.05
C VAL A 71 -1.54 -5.21 -15.32
N ASP A 72 -2.51 -4.98 -16.20
CA ASP A 72 -2.69 -5.74 -17.45
C ASP A 72 -1.46 -5.60 -18.37
N ASN A 73 -0.79 -4.44 -18.35
CA ASN A 73 0.42 -4.20 -19.12
C ASN A 73 1.71 -4.53 -18.36
N ASN A 74 1.60 -5.20 -17.22
CA ASN A 74 2.75 -5.67 -16.43
C ASN A 74 3.70 -4.55 -15.97
N TYR A 75 3.17 -3.39 -15.57
CA TYR A 75 3.98 -2.28 -15.10
C TYR A 75 4.15 -2.22 -13.59
N ILE A 76 3.27 -2.85 -12.81
CA ILE A 76 3.37 -2.85 -11.35
C ILE A 76 4.31 -3.95 -10.88
N ASP A 77 5.39 -3.57 -10.24
CA ASP A 77 6.40 -4.50 -9.72
C ASP A 77 6.23 -4.79 -8.23
N CYS A 78 6.06 -3.73 -7.43
CA CYS A 78 5.91 -3.86 -5.98
C CYS A 78 5.05 -2.73 -5.40
N ILE A 79 4.30 -3.05 -4.35
CA ILE A 79 3.62 -2.08 -3.49
C ILE A 79 4.14 -2.27 -2.07
N ILE A 80 4.68 -1.21 -1.46
CA ILE A 80 5.21 -1.23 -0.11
C ILE A 80 4.37 -0.31 0.76
N GLN A 81 3.68 -0.85 1.76
CA GLN A 81 2.97 -0.06 2.75
C GLN A 81 3.97 0.40 3.82
N LEU A 82 4.07 1.71 4.01
CA LEU A 82 4.96 2.32 4.98
C LEU A 82 4.27 2.56 6.33
N PRO A 83 5.04 2.72 7.42
CA PRO A 83 4.51 3.13 8.71
C PRO A 83 3.78 4.48 8.65
N SER A 84 2.84 4.68 9.55
CA SER A 84 2.23 5.99 9.79
C SER A 84 3.24 6.98 10.40
N ASN A 85 2.90 8.27 10.42
CA ASN A 85 3.71 9.31 11.06
C ASN A 85 5.18 9.39 10.61
N LEU A 86 5.50 8.99 9.36
CA LEU A 86 6.84 9.16 8.79
C LEU A 86 7.10 10.57 8.29
N PHE A 87 6.07 11.26 7.81
CA PHE A 87 6.20 12.57 7.18
C PHE A 87 5.73 13.67 8.10
N PHE A 88 6.41 14.82 8.04
CA PHE A 88 6.02 16.01 8.79
C PHE A 88 4.62 16.47 8.38
N GLY A 89 3.79 16.83 9.36
CA GLY A 89 2.46 17.41 9.15
C GLY A 89 1.36 16.43 8.74
N THR A 90 1.63 15.11 8.73
CA THR A 90 0.60 14.10 8.47
C THR A 90 0.85 12.81 9.25
N SER A 91 -0.24 12.21 9.74
CA SER A 91 -0.22 10.88 10.37
C SER A 91 -0.50 9.74 9.38
N ILE A 92 -0.75 10.06 8.10
CA ILE A 92 -1.16 9.07 7.10
C ILE A 92 -0.02 8.09 6.83
N ALA A 93 -0.33 6.80 6.87
CA ALA A 93 0.56 5.76 6.38
C ALA A 93 0.58 5.80 4.85
N THR A 94 1.68 6.27 4.27
CA THR A 94 1.87 6.31 2.82
C THR A 94 2.28 4.95 2.28
N CYS A 95 2.30 4.80 0.96
CA CYS A 95 2.84 3.61 0.31
C CYS A 95 3.81 4.00 -0.82
N ILE A 96 4.65 3.07 -1.23
CA ILE A 96 5.51 3.22 -2.40
C ILE A 96 4.98 2.28 -3.49
N MET A 97 4.72 2.84 -4.67
CA MET A 97 4.46 2.08 -5.88
C MET A 97 5.75 1.97 -6.69
N VAL A 98 6.20 0.75 -6.93
CA VAL A 98 7.34 0.49 -7.81
C VAL A 98 6.82 0.00 -9.16
N MET A 99 7.22 0.68 -10.22
CA MET A 99 6.88 0.34 -11.61
C MET A 99 8.11 -0.05 -12.39
N LYS A 100 7.97 -1.04 -13.27
CA LYS A 100 9.00 -1.48 -14.24
C LYS A 100 8.39 -1.73 -15.61
N LYS A 101 9.13 -1.45 -16.68
CA LYS A 101 8.69 -1.73 -18.07
C LYS A 101 9.16 -3.08 -18.62
N ASN A 102 10.19 -3.69 -18.07
CA ASN A 102 10.81 -4.91 -18.60
C ASN A 102 10.67 -6.12 -17.68
N LYS A 103 9.55 -6.24 -16.97
CA LYS A 103 9.28 -7.41 -16.15
C LYS A 103 9.17 -8.68 -16.99
N THR A 104 9.70 -9.79 -16.48
CA THR A 104 9.68 -11.11 -17.13
C THR A 104 8.46 -11.95 -16.75
N ASP A 105 7.81 -11.63 -15.63
CA ASP A 105 6.55 -12.22 -15.18
C ASP A 105 5.54 -11.12 -14.81
N ASN A 106 4.25 -11.46 -14.71
CA ASN A 106 3.21 -10.52 -14.26
C ASN A 106 2.82 -10.79 -12.80
N LYS A 107 3.82 -10.89 -11.92
CA LYS A 107 3.62 -10.97 -10.47
C LYS A 107 3.85 -9.61 -9.83
N THR A 108 3.10 -9.32 -8.78
CA THR A 108 3.26 -8.10 -7.97
C THR A 108 3.64 -8.49 -6.55
N LEU A 109 4.72 -7.92 -6.05
CA LEU A 109 5.14 -8.10 -4.67
C LEU A 109 4.44 -7.06 -3.78
N PHE A 110 3.80 -7.51 -2.70
CA PHE A 110 3.22 -6.68 -1.67
C PHE A 110 4.03 -6.80 -0.39
N ILE A 111 4.46 -5.67 0.18
CA ILE A 111 5.26 -5.63 1.42
C ILE A 111 4.52 -4.78 2.45
N ASP A 112 4.22 -5.36 3.60
CA ASP A 112 3.70 -4.65 4.77
C ASP A 112 4.84 -4.24 5.70
N ALA A 113 5.33 -3.02 5.52
CA ALA A 113 6.36 -2.43 6.37
C ALA A 113 5.78 -1.52 7.46
N THR A 114 4.51 -1.63 7.79
CA THR A 114 3.84 -0.74 8.79
C THR A 114 4.47 -0.80 10.17
N SER A 115 5.07 -1.93 10.55
CA SER A 115 5.78 -2.14 11.81
C SER A 115 7.28 -1.83 11.74
N GLU A 116 7.83 -1.60 10.56
CA GLU A 116 9.26 -1.35 10.33
C GLU A 116 9.63 0.11 10.64
N CYS A 117 9.59 0.47 11.91
CA CYS A 117 10.00 1.81 12.35
C CYS A 117 10.34 1.84 13.84
N VAL A 118 11.01 2.91 14.21
CA VAL A 118 11.21 3.30 15.61
C VAL A 118 10.49 4.61 15.87
N LYS A 119 9.91 4.75 17.06
CA LYS A 119 9.26 5.99 17.46
C LYS A 119 10.31 7.00 17.94
N VAL A 120 10.30 8.19 17.34
CA VAL A 120 11.17 9.30 17.72
C VAL A 120 10.28 10.50 18.06
N THR A 121 10.07 10.74 19.33
CA THR A 121 9.12 11.75 19.84
C THR A 121 7.70 11.52 19.32
N ASN A 122 7.17 12.40 18.46
CA ASN A 122 5.83 12.29 17.89
C ASN A 122 5.79 11.63 16.51
N ASN A 123 6.94 11.35 15.90
CA ASN A 123 7.04 10.78 14.57
C ASN A 123 7.66 9.38 14.61
N ASN A 124 7.40 8.61 13.58
CA ASN A 124 8.11 7.36 13.31
C ASN A 124 9.29 7.63 12.38
N LYS A 125 10.32 6.81 12.48
CA LYS A 125 11.51 6.88 11.62
C LYS A 125 11.89 5.47 11.17
N LEU A 126 12.22 5.31 9.90
CA LEU A 126 12.88 4.11 9.39
C LEU A 126 14.34 4.13 9.80
N THR A 127 14.81 3.07 10.44
CA THR A 127 16.24 2.87 10.69
C THR A 127 16.91 2.24 9.46
N PRO A 128 18.24 2.25 9.35
CA PRO A 128 18.95 1.51 8.31
C PRO A 128 18.52 0.04 8.26
N GLU A 129 18.38 -0.63 9.40
CA GLU A 129 17.98 -2.03 9.50
C GLU A 129 16.55 -2.26 8.97
N ASN A 130 15.61 -1.33 9.22
CA ASN A 130 14.26 -1.39 8.64
C ASN A 130 14.30 -1.28 7.12
N ILE A 131 15.11 -0.35 6.61
CA ILE A 131 15.29 -0.14 5.16
C ILE A 131 15.93 -1.37 4.53
N ASP A 132 17.00 -1.90 5.13
CA ASP A 132 17.71 -3.08 4.64
C ASP A 132 16.78 -4.30 4.56
N ARG A 133 15.92 -4.51 5.57
CA ARG A 133 14.93 -5.59 5.55
C ARG A 133 13.94 -5.44 4.41
N ILE A 134 13.40 -4.25 4.19
CA ILE A 134 12.46 -3.98 3.08
C ILE A 134 13.14 -4.22 1.74
N VAL A 135 14.36 -3.71 1.56
CA VAL A 135 15.14 -3.83 0.31
C VAL A 135 15.55 -5.27 0.05
N ASP A 136 15.94 -6.02 1.09
CA ASP A 136 16.31 -7.43 0.97
C ASP A 136 15.13 -8.28 0.48
N VAL A 137 13.96 -8.13 1.09
CA VAL A 137 12.74 -8.83 0.67
C VAL A 137 12.30 -8.40 -0.73
N PHE A 138 12.41 -7.11 -1.05
CA PHE A 138 12.14 -6.60 -2.40
C PHE A 138 13.07 -7.25 -3.45
N ALA A 139 14.35 -7.36 -3.15
CA ALA A 139 15.35 -7.93 -4.07
C ALA A 139 15.17 -9.44 -4.26
N LYS A 140 14.88 -10.16 -3.20
CA LYS A 140 14.69 -11.62 -3.22
C LYS A 140 13.33 -12.04 -3.77
N ARG A 141 12.32 -11.15 -3.69
CA ARG A 141 10.93 -11.41 -4.09
C ARG A 141 10.33 -12.63 -3.39
N GLU A 142 10.63 -12.78 -2.10
CA GLU A 142 10.23 -13.93 -1.29
C GLU A 142 8.92 -13.68 -0.54
N GLU A 143 8.16 -14.78 -0.36
CA GLU A 143 7.06 -14.84 0.60
C GLU A 143 7.63 -14.74 2.02
N VAL A 144 7.09 -13.83 2.82
CA VAL A 144 7.44 -13.72 4.25
C VAL A 144 6.16 -13.56 5.05
N GLU A 145 5.87 -14.50 5.92
CA GLU A 145 4.66 -14.52 6.74
C GLU A 145 4.46 -13.18 7.48
N TYR A 146 3.26 -12.61 7.39
CA TYR A 146 2.88 -11.31 7.94
C TYR A 146 3.70 -10.10 7.45
N PHE A 147 4.50 -10.27 6.38
CA PHE A 147 5.35 -9.19 5.90
C PHE A 147 5.32 -9.02 4.38
N ALA A 148 5.37 -10.09 3.59
CA ALA A 148 5.40 -9.99 2.14
C ALA A 148 4.66 -11.12 1.44
N HIS A 149 3.95 -10.79 0.36
CA HIS A 149 3.24 -11.71 -0.51
C HIS A 149 3.52 -11.43 -1.98
N LEU A 150 3.81 -12.46 -2.75
CA LEU A 150 4.06 -12.38 -4.19
C LEU A 150 2.80 -12.83 -4.96
N ALA A 151 1.89 -11.91 -5.22
CA ALA A 151 0.63 -12.17 -5.89
C ALA A 151 0.78 -12.42 -7.39
N SER A 152 0.02 -13.38 -7.91
CA SER A 152 -0.11 -13.60 -9.36
C SER A 152 -1.01 -12.55 -10.03
N TYR A 153 -0.97 -12.48 -11.36
CA TYR A 153 -1.90 -11.65 -12.13
C TYR A 153 -3.37 -12.03 -11.85
N GLU A 154 -3.67 -13.33 -11.80
CA GLU A 154 -5.01 -13.86 -11.57
C GLU A 154 -5.54 -13.44 -10.19
N GLU A 155 -4.67 -13.44 -9.18
CA GLU A 155 -5.02 -13.00 -7.84
C GLU A 155 -5.34 -11.49 -7.80
N VAL A 156 -4.49 -10.66 -8.42
CA VAL A 156 -4.71 -9.21 -8.46
C VAL A 156 -5.95 -8.86 -9.28
N SER A 157 -6.14 -9.46 -10.45
CA SER A 157 -7.32 -9.24 -11.28
C SER A 157 -8.61 -9.76 -10.62
N GLY A 158 -8.54 -10.89 -9.92
CA GLY A 158 -9.65 -11.46 -9.14
C GLY A 158 -10.06 -10.59 -7.94
N ASN A 159 -9.16 -9.75 -7.45
CA ASN A 159 -9.44 -8.73 -6.43
C ASN A 159 -9.78 -7.36 -7.03
N ASP A 160 -10.36 -7.30 -8.23
CA ASP A 160 -10.76 -6.06 -8.92
C ASP A 160 -9.62 -5.04 -9.06
N TYR A 161 -8.40 -5.51 -9.26
CA TYR A 161 -7.20 -4.66 -9.35
C TYR A 161 -6.98 -3.78 -8.11
N ASN A 162 -7.43 -4.24 -6.95
CA ASN A 162 -7.09 -3.65 -5.67
C ASN A 162 -5.59 -3.90 -5.40
N LEU A 163 -4.85 -2.84 -5.11
CA LEU A 163 -3.41 -2.88 -4.82
C LEU A 163 -3.11 -2.53 -3.35
N SER A 164 -4.11 -2.57 -2.49
CA SER A 164 -3.92 -2.39 -1.04
C SER A 164 -3.15 -3.56 -0.45
N VAL A 165 -2.03 -3.30 0.22
CA VAL A 165 -1.18 -4.35 0.79
C VAL A 165 -1.95 -5.24 1.77
N SER A 166 -2.85 -4.66 2.57
CA SER A 166 -3.70 -5.40 3.52
C SER A 166 -4.68 -6.40 2.89
N THR A 167 -4.85 -6.36 1.56
CA THR A 167 -5.63 -7.37 0.83
C THR A 167 -4.84 -8.65 0.63
N TYR A 168 -3.51 -8.59 0.61
CA TYR A 168 -2.61 -9.69 0.24
C TYR A 168 -1.73 -10.15 1.41
N VAL A 169 -1.39 -9.27 2.32
CA VAL A 169 -0.55 -9.57 3.50
C VAL A 169 -1.42 -9.53 4.74
N GLU A 170 -1.55 -10.65 5.44
CA GLU A 170 -2.27 -10.71 6.69
C GLU A 170 -1.51 -9.97 7.80
N ALA A 171 -2.25 -9.18 8.59
CA ALA A 171 -1.66 -8.57 9.78
C ALA A 171 -1.43 -9.63 10.85
N LYS A 172 -0.26 -9.60 11.51
CA LYS A 172 -0.01 -10.44 12.66
C LYS A 172 -1.01 -10.12 13.77
N ASP A 173 -1.78 -11.12 14.19
CA ASP A 173 -2.70 -10.97 15.32
C ASP A 173 -1.89 -10.83 16.61
N THR A 174 -1.74 -9.59 17.07
CA THR A 174 -1.05 -9.24 18.33
C THR A 174 -1.98 -9.17 19.52
N ARG A 175 -3.28 -9.47 19.34
CA ARG A 175 -4.23 -9.48 20.45
C ARG A 175 -3.88 -10.61 21.40
N GLU A 176 -3.73 -10.29 22.69
CA GLU A 176 -3.64 -11.31 23.71
C GLU A 176 -4.90 -12.20 23.64
N LYS A 177 -4.69 -13.52 23.56
CA LYS A 177 -5.82 -14.46 23.69
C LYS A 177 -6.33 -14.33 25.10
N ILE A 178 -7.41 -13.58 25.27
CA ILE A 178 -8.07 -13.41 26.56
C ILE A 178 -8.65 -14.78 26.93
N ASP A 179 -8.06 -15.40 27.95
CA ASP A 179 -8.63 -16.57 28.57
C ASP A 179 -9.85 -16.12 29.41
N ILE A 180 -11.04 -16.25 28.81
CA ILE A 180 -12.30 -15.84 29.41
C ILE A 180 -12.52 -16.55 30.74
N VAL A 181 -12.04 -17.77 30.89
CA VAL A 181 -12.20 -18.57 32.15
C VAL A 181 -11.36 -17.95 33.25
N LYS A 182 -10.09 -17.58 32.93
CA LYS A 182 -9.20 -16.93 33.88
C LYS A 182 -9.71 -15.55 34.26
N LEU A 183 -10.12 -14.74 33.28
CA LEU A 183 -10.66 -13.40 33.52
C LEU A 183 -11.93 -13.45 34.41
N ASN A 184 -12.84 -14.38 34.16
CA ASN A 184 -14.03 -14.58 34.99
C ASN A 184 -13.70 -15.04 36.42
N ALA A 185 -12.65 -15.83 36.61
CA ALA A 185 -12.19 -16.20 37.94
C ALA A 185 -11.60 -14.99 38.70
N GLU A 186 -10.80 -14.17 38.05
CA GLU A 186 -10.28 -12.93 38.63
C GLU A 186 -11.38 -11.94 38.98
N ILE A 187 -12.39 -11.76 38.12
CA ILE A 187 -13.56 -10.92 38.40
C ILE A 187 -14.30 -11.42 39.66
N LYS A 188 -14.54 -12.72 39.77
CA LYS A 188 -15.24 -13.31 40.95
C LYS A 188 -14.43 -13.05 42.23
N GLU A 189 -13.11 -13.17 42.17
CA GLU A 189 -12.25 -12.94 43.34
C GLU A 189 -12.27 -11.47 43.77
N ILE A 190 -12.23 -10.53 42.82
CA ILE A 190 -12.32 -9.09 43.09
C ILE A 190 -13.68 -8.75 43.73
N VAL A 191 -14.77 -9.23 43.16
CA VAL A 191 -16.13 -9.01 43.69
C VAL A 191 -16.29 -9.58 45.11
N ALA A 192 -15.72 -10.76 45.39
CA ALA A 192 -15.72 -11.35 46.73
C ALA A 192 -14.96 -10.50 47.75
N ARG A 193 -13.79 -9.93 47.34
CA ARG A 193 -13.01 -9.03 48.20
C ARG A 193 -13.76 -7.71 48.49
N GLU A 194 -14.45 -7.15 47.53
CA GLU A 194 -15.25 -5.92 47.74
C GLU A 194 -16.42 -6.17 48.69
N GLN A 195 -17.05 -7.34 48.64
CA GLN A 195 -18.16 -7.71 49.55
C GLN A 195 -17.71 -7.89 51.02
N VAL A 196 -16.45 -8.24 51.25
CA VAL A 196 -15.86 -8.37 52.60
C VAL A 196 -15.49 -7.02 53.23
N LEU A 197 -15.30 -6.00 52.37
CA LEU A 197 -14.89 -4.66 52.80
C LEU A 197 -16.08 -3.70 53.06
N ARG A 198 -17.29 -4.18 52.83
CA ARG A 198 -18.54 -3.46 53.19
C ARG A 198 -19.16 -4.07 54.45
#